data_ddf7fc5e0a28d9cb14b15811f90bf415
#
_entry.id   ddf7fc5e0a28d9cb14b15811f90bf415
#
_cell.length_a   1.000
_cell.length_b   1.000
_cell.length_c   1.000
_cell.angle_alpha   90.00
_cell.angle_beta   90.00
_cell.angle_gamma   90.00
#
_symmetry.space_group_name_H-M   'P 1'
#
loop_
_entity.id
_entity.type
_entity.pdbx_description
1 polymer ?
#
loop_
_entity_poly.entity_id
_entity_poly.type
_entity_poly.pdbx_seq_one_letter_code
_entity_poly.pdbx_strand_id
1 'polypeptide(L)'
;MDHYSLKQLSKAEKKALFQSKYDYYRMFNTGLIVVSVVSYLTFFFTDCGIFGRFAHETLLPRTIILVPFLVYLIMATRIQNYRIMVFSSYLMIHIIIWGTDWATYLLPDRQYAISGMIIMNLIFVCAGFCAPFSYSLIAHTLLVVDIAIANLFIHYDNLSMMYLFNVPCILAICVMHYLMQRIFLEHYFTKEKLQNMVVLDQLTEVYNRNILKEISNSSNNKLTFQDGIPVSALLMDLDFFKKVNDRYGHEAGDTVLIHLAKTVKNQVRATDYVIRWGGEEFLVLMPGCPMEQAVRIAEKIRETIQDSDSGVCNITVSIGVAEYAGGDYHQLIKDADEAMYKAKSNGRNRVVKAD
;
A
#
# COMPACT_ATOMS: atom_id res chain seq x y z
N MET A 1 -20.50 0.39 -14.34
CA MET A 1 -19.17 -0.06 -13.84
C MET A 1 -18.25 1.13 -13.92
N ASP A 2 -17.96 1.75 -12.77
CA ASP A 2 -17.03 2.87 -12.71
C ASP A 2 -15.62 2.36 -13.04
N HIS A 3 -15.16 2.65 -14.25
CA HIS A 3 -13.83 2.26 -14.69
C HIS A 3 -12.82 3.18 -14.01
N TYR A 4 -12.18 2.67 -12.94
CA TYR A 4 -11.05 3.34 -12.33
C TYR A 4 -9.95 3.62 -13.36
N SER A 5 -9.55 4.89 -13.48
CA SER A 5 -8.55 5.32 -14.45
C SER A 5 -7.37 5.96 -13.75
N LEU A 6 -6.15 5.57 -14.17
CA LEU A 6 -4.92 6.23 -13.69
C LEU A 6 -4.91 7.75 -13.97
N LYS A 7 -5.69 8.23 -14.95
CA LYS A 7 -5.76 9.65 -15.28
C LYS A 7 -6.39 10.48 -14.16
N GLN A 8 -7.27 9.89 -13.36
CA GLN A 8 -7.99 10.55 -12.27
C GLN A 8 -7.15 10.70 -11.00
N LEU A 9 -6.05 9.93 -10.88
CA LEU A 9 -5.18 9.96 -9.73
C LEU A 9 -4.17 11.11 -9.78
N SER A 10 -3.94 11.75 -8.64
CA SER A 10 -2.87 12.70 -8.42
C SER A 10 -1.48 12.06 -8.54
N LYS A 11 -0.42 12.86 -8.60
CA LYS A 11 0.95 12.33 -8.62
C LYS A 11 1.31 11.54 -7.36
N ALA A 12 0.78 11.94 -6.21
CA ALA A 12 1.01 11.27 -4.93
C ALA A 12 0.33 9.90 -4.88
N GLU A 13 -0.95 9.83 -5.28
CA GLU A 13 -1.73 8.58 -5.34
C GLU A 13 -1.13 7.60 -6.35
N LYS A 14 -0.70 8.05 -7.53
CA LYS A 14 0.02 7.20 -8.49
C LYS A 14 1.30 6.62 -7.90
N LYS A 15 2.06 7.43 -7.14
CA LYS A 15 3.27 6.96 -6.47
C LYS A 15 2.94 5.89 -5.43
N ALA A 16 1.90 6.11 -4.61
CA ALA A 16 1.45 5.16 -3.59
C ALA A 16 0.96 3.84 -4.22
N LEU A 17 0.15 3.93 -5.27
CA LEU A 17 -0.34 2.77 -6.02
C LEU A 17 0.81 1.92 -6.58
N PHE A 18 1.79 2.54 -7.28
CA PHE A 18 2.90 1.80 -7.86
C PHE A 18 3.89 1.30 -6.81
N GLN A 19 4.03 2.00 -5.68
CA GLN A 19 4.79 1.48 -4.54
C GLN A 19 4.10 0.25 -3.95
N SER A 20 2.79 0.29 -3.73
CA SER A 20 2.00 -0.86 -3.27
C SER A 20 2.08 -2.05 -4.23
N LYS A 21 2.04 -1.79 -5.55
CA LYS A 21 2.21 -2.83 -6.57
C LYS A 21 3.60 -3.47 -6.48
N TYR A 22 4.64 -2.66 -6.34
CA TYR A 22 6.00 -3.16 -6.18
C TYR A 22 6.14 -3.99 -4.91
N ASP A 23 5.65 -3.51 -3.78
CA ASP A 23 5.75 -4.20 -2.48
C ASP A 23 5.03 -5.57 -2.54
N TYR A 24 3.89 -5.64 -3.21
CA TYR A 24 3.13 -6.89 -3.40
C TYR A 24 3.89 -7.93 -4.23
N TYR A 25 4.52 -7.52 -5.34
CA TYR A 25 5.20 -8.43 -6.25
C TYR A 25 6.72 -8.51 -6.04
N ARG A 26 7.30 -7.82 -5.06
CA ARG A 26 8.75 -7.68 -4.85
C ARG A 26 9.47 -9.02 -4.75
N MET A 27 8.99 -9.93 -3.92
CA MET A 27 9.63 -11.24 -3.73
C MET A 27 9.58 -12.06 -5.02
N PHE A 28 8.44 -12.05 -5.70
CA PHE A 28 8.25 -12.73 -6.97
C PHE A 28 9.20 -12.19 -8.03
N ASN A 29 9.27 -10.87 -8.20
CA ASN A 29 10.16 -10.23 -9.17
C ASN A 29 11.63 -10.54 -8.89
N THR A 30 12.07 -10.47 -7.63
CA THR A 30 13.46 -10.80 -7.26
C THR A 30 13.76 -12.27 -7.51
N GLY A 31 12.86 -13.17 -7.15
CA GLY A 31 13.00 -14.60 -7.41
C GLY A 31 13.14 -14.93 -8.90
N LEU A 32 12.38 -14.24 -9.75
CA LEU A 32 12.45 -14.43 -11.19
C LEU A 32 13.76 -13.91 -11.79
N ILE A 33 14.31 -12.80 -11.30
CA ILE A 33 15.67 -12.35 -11.71
C ILE A 33 16.72 -13.38 -11.30
N VAL A 34 16.62 -13.97 -10.11
CA VAL A 34 17.52 -15.05 -9.67
C VAL A 34 17.43 -16.24 -10.63
N VAL A 35 16.22 -16.73 -10.93
CA VAL A 35 16.00 -17.83 -11.88
C VAL A 35 16.55 -17.50 -13.26
N SER A 36 16.37 -16.27 -13.71
CA SER A 36 16.87 -15.78 -15.00
C SER A 36 18.40 -15.84 -15.09
N VAL A 37 19.09 -15.39 -14.04
CA VAL A 37 20.55 -15.43 -13.97
C VAL A 37 21.06 -16.88 -13.91
N VAL A 38 20.42 -17.73 -13.11
CA VAL A 38 20.77 -19.16 -13.03
C VAL A 38 20.57 -19.82 -14.40
N SER A 39 19.44 -19.59 -15.08
CA SER A 39 19.18 -20.09 -16.42
C SER A 39 20.23 -19.60 -17.44
N TYR A 40 20.59 -18.33 -17.36
CA TYR A 40 21.65 -17.76 -18.21
C TYR A 40 23.00 -18.47 -18.02
N LEU A 41 23.38 -18.74 -16.78
CA LEU A 41 24.63 -19.45 -16.50
C LEU A 41 24.61 -20.88 -17.04
N THR A 42 23.45 -21.56 -17.04
CA THR A 42 23.34 -22.94 -17.58
C THR A 42 23.57 -23.00 -19.10
N PHE A 43 23.38 -21.92 -19.84
CA PHE A 43 23.73 -21.88 -21.27
C PHE A 43 25.21 -22.12 -21.55
N PHE A 44 26.09 -21.95 -20.55
CA PHE A 44 27.50 -22.34 -20.68
C PHE A 44 27.70 -23.83 -21.05
N PHE A 45 26.83 -24.70 -20.51
CA PHE A 45 26.85 -26.13 -20.88
C PHE A 45 26.49 -26.34 -22.36
N THR A 46 25.55 -25.55 -22.87
CA THR A 46 25.20 -25.55 -24.31
C THR A 46 26.38 -25.07 -25.14
N ASP A 47 27.05 -24.00 -24.71
CA ASP A 47 28.27 -23.50 -25.37
C ASP A 47 29.35 -24.59 -25.45
N CYS A 48 29.61 -25.32 -24.35
CA CYS A 48 30.55 -26.45 -24.34
C CYS A 48 30.13 -27.56 -25.31
N GLY A 49 28.84 -27.83 -25.45
CA GLY A 49 28.32 -28.78 -26.43
C GLY A 49 28.58 -28.33 -27.88
N ILE A 50 28.39 -27.05 -28.18
CA ILE A 50 28.63 -26.46 -29.51
C ILE A 50 30.13 -26.51 -29.88
N PHE A 51 31.01 -26.21 -28.91
CA PHE A 51 32.45 -26.30 -29.13
C PHE A 51 33.01 -27.75 -29.15
N GLY A 52 32.22 -28.72 -28.66
CA GLY A 52 32.67 -30.11 -28.44
C GLY A 52 33.82 -30.22 -27.40
N ARG A 53 34.03 -29.17 -26.60
CA ARG A 53 35.05 -29.05 -25.56
C ARG A 53 34.65 -28.00 -24.52
N PHE A 54 35.49 -27.80 -23.50
CA PHE A 54 35.27 -26.68 -22.57
C PHE A 54 35.38 -25.35 -23.32
N ALA A 55 34.32 -24.53 -23.25
CA ALA A 55 34.16 -23.30 -24.01
C ALA A 55 34.83 -22.11 -23.29
N HIS A 56 36.16 -22.05 -23.32
CA HIS A 56 36.93 -20.98 -22.68
C HIS A 56 36.55 -19.60 -23.20
N GLU A 57 36.14 -19.51 -24.47
CA GLU A 57 35.81 -18.28 -25.18
C GLU A 57 34.55 -17.61 -24.59
N THR A 58 33.57 -18.40 -24.22
CA THR A 58 32.28 -17.88 -23.67
C THR A 58 32.25 -17.83 -22.14
N LEU A 59 33.27 -18.31 -21.45
CA LEU A 59 33.32 -18.34 -20.00
C LEU A 59 33.17 -16.93 -19.39
N LEU A 60 33.93 -15.96 -19.92
CA LEU A 60 33.89 -14.57 -19.43
C LEU A 60 32.52 -13.91 -19.65
N PRO A 61 31.94 -13.87 -20.87
CA PRO A 61 30.60 -13.34 -21.06
C PRO A 61 29.57 -14.00 -20.14
N ARG A 62 29.62 -15.33 -19.94
CA ARG A 62 28.66 -16.04 -19.07
C ARG A 62 28.83 -15.73 -17.59
N THR A 63 30.03 -15.46 -17.09
CA THR A 63 30.28 -15.29 -15.65
C THR A 63 30.29 -13.83 -15.19
N ILE A 64 30.59 -12.87 -16.06
CA ILE A 64 30.71 -11.45 -15.70
C ILE A 64 29.42 -10.86 -15.13
N ILE A 65 28.28 -11.44 -15.50
CA ILE A 65 26.95 -11.03 -15.01
C ILE A 65 26.80 -11.18 -13.49
N LEU A 66 27.58 -12.04 -12.85
CA LEU A 66 27.53 -12.24 -11.41
C LEU A 66 27.84 -10.97 -10.63
N VAL A 67 28.64 -10.06 -11.17
CA VAL A 67 28.99 -8.80 -10.51
C VAL A 67 27.76 -7.87 -10.40
N PRO A 68 27.09 -7.45 -11.51
CA PRO A 68 25.89 -6.64 -11.41
C PRO A 68 24.73 -7.37 -10.71
N PHE A 69 24.68 -8.71 -10.79
CA PHE A 69 23.68 -9.50 -10.08
C PHE A 69 23.83 -9.41 -8.56
N LEU A 70 25.05 -9.51 -8.02
CA LEU A 70 25.31 -9.33 -6.59
C LEU A 70 24.93 -7.91 -6.13
N VAL A 71 25.23 -6.90 -6.93
CA VAL A 71 24.82 -5.52 -6.67
C VAL A 71 23.30 -5.42 -6.63
N TYR A 72 22.59 -6.03 -7.60
CA TYR A 72 21.13 -6.08 -7.63
C TYR A 72 20.54 -6.74 -6.37
N LEU A 73 21.10 -7.86 -5.91
CA LEU A 73 20.63 -8.55 -4.69
C LEU A 73 20.81 -7.66 -3.44
N ILE A 74 21.95 -6.97 -3.31
CA ILE A 74 22.17 -6.02 -2.21
C ILE A 74 21.16 -4.87 -2.28
N MET A 75 20.90 -4.33 -3.47
CA MET A 75 19.89 -3.29 -3.66
C MET A 75 18.49 -3.81 -3.30
N ALA A 76 18.13 -5.02 -3.70
CA ALA A 76 16.84 -5.64 -3.41
C ALA A 76 16.58 -5.83 -1.92
N THR A 77 17.61 -5.97 -1.07
CA THR A 77 17.44 -6.06 0.39
C THR A 77 17.35 -4.70 1.08
N ARG A 78 17.96 -3.65 0.52
CA ARG A 78 18.13 -2.34 1.17
C ARG A 78 17.22 -1.25 0.63
N ILE A 79 16.87 -1.30 -0.67
CA ILE A 79 16.13 -0.23 -1.35
C ILE A 79 14.65 -0.59 -1.46
N GLN A 80 13.79 0.27 -0.92
CA GLN A 80 12.34 0.11 -1.00
C GLN A 80 11.71 0.93 -2.14
N ASN A 81 12.42 1.88 -2.73
CA ASN A 81 11.89 2.75 -3.78
C ASN A 81 11.61 1.95 -5.06
N TYR A 82 10.33 1.84 -5.44
CA TYR A 82 9.91 1.06 -6.60
C TYR A 82 10.58 1.51 -7.90
N ARG A 83 10.83 2.83 -8.10
CA ARG A 83 11.40 3.35 -9.36
C ARG A 83 12.82 2.82 -9.58
N ILE A 84 13.62 2.87 -8.51
CA ILE A 84 15.01 2.40 -8.56
C ILE A 84 15.01 0.89 -8.80
N MET A 85 14.20 0.14 -8.08
CA MET A 85 14.20 -1.32 -8.16
C MET A 85 13.63 -1.86 -9.48
N VAL A 86 12.57 -1.22 -10.01
CA VAL A 86 12.03 -1.58 -11.33
C VAL A 86 13.05 -1.29 -12.43
N PHE A 87 13.70 -0.12 -12.39
CA PHE A 87 14.78 0.21 -13.33
C PHE A 87 15.93 -0.79 -13.25
N SER A 88 16.39 -1.12 -12.03
CA SER A 88 17.46 -2.11 -11.83
C SER A 88 17.09 -3.50 -12.33
N SER A 89 15.82 -3.91 -12.20
CA SER A 89 15.32 -5.19 -12.71
C SER A 89 15.40 -5.24 -14.24
N TYR A 90 14.93 -4.20 -14.93
CA TYR A 90 15.03 -4.13 -16.39
C TYR A 90 16.49 -4.03 -16.86
N LEU A 91 17.31 -3.24 -16.16
CA LEU A 91 18.75 -3.15 -16.47
C LEU A 91 19.42 -4.53 -16.38
N MET A 92 19.11 -5.32 -15.34
CA MET A 92 19.62 -6.69 -15.21
C MET A 92 19.25 -7.57 -16.40
N ILE A 93 18.03 -7.45 -16.91
CA ILE A 93 17.57 -8.22 -18.06
C ILE A 93 18.34 -7.81 -19.33
N HIS A 94 18.52 -6.51 -19.58
CA HIS A 94 19.32 -6.03 -20.70
C HIS A 94 20.78 -6.48 -20.59
N ILE A 95 21.38 -6.50 -19.39
CA ILE A 95 22.72 -7.06 -19.17
C ILE A 95 22.78 -8.54 -19.56
N ILE A 96 21.75 -9.34 -19.21
CA ILE A 96 21.64 -10.74 -19.61
C ILE A 96 21.60 -10.87 -21.14
N ILE A 97 20.81 -10.03 -21.82
CA ILE A 97 20.70 -10.02 -23.28
C ILE A 97 22.06 -9.72 -23.92
N TRP A 98 22.71 -8.63 -23.53
CA TRP A 98 24.03 -8.27 -24.07
C TRP A 98 25.10 -9.31 -23.76
N GLY A 99 25.02 -9.95 -22.58
CA GLY A 99 25.89 -11.10 -22.27
C GLY A 99 25.65 -12.30 -23.19
N THR A 100 24.38 -12.54 -23.58
CA THR A 100 24.04 -13.60 -24.55
C THR A 100 24.55 -13.25 -25.94
N ASP A 101 24.33 -12.00 -26.38
CA ASP A 101 24.82 -11.54 -27.68
C ASP A 101 26.35 -11.64 -27.76
N TRP A 102 27.07 -11.24 -26.71
CA TRP A 102 28.53 -11.38 -26.64
C TRP A 102 28.97 -12.85 -26.71
N ALA A 103 28.32 -13.73 -25.94
CA ALA A 103 28.60 -15.16 -26.02
C ALA A 103 28.34 -15.71 -27.43
N THR A 104 27.18 -15.35 -28.03
CA THR A 104 26.81 -15.76 -29.41
C THR A 104 27.82 -15.28 -30.45
N TYR A 105 28.36 -14.05 -30.31
CA TYR A 105 29.39 -13.54 -31.20
C TYR A 105 30.63 -14.45 -31.23
N LEU A 106 30.98 -15.08 -30.11
CA LEU A 106 32.13 -15.95 -29.95
C LEU A 106 31.89 -17.42 -30.35
N LEU A 107 30.63 -17.80 -30.58
CA LEU A 107 30.27 -19.16 -30.99
C LEU A 107 30.71 -19.45 -32.43
N PRO A 108 31.18 -20.68 -32.73
CA PRO A 108 31.52 -21.09 -34.10
C PRO A 108 30.29 -21.22 -35.00
N ASP A 109 29.11 -21.54 -34.42
CA ASP A 109 27.83 -21.61 -35.11
C ASP A 109 26.81 -20.71 -34.38
N ARG A 110 26.27 -19.73 -35.12
CA ARG A 110 25.37 -18.70 -34.62
C ARG A 110 23.87 -19.03 -34.83
N GLN A 111 23.53 -20.17 -35.42
CA GLN A 111 22.13 -20.59 -35.67
C GLN A 111 21.35 -20.73 -34.40
N TYR A 112 22.00 -21.01 -33.26
CA TYR A 112 21.36 -21.14 -31.93
C TYR A 112 20.91 -19.81 -31.34
N ALA A 113 21.24 -18.65 -31.89
CA ALA A 113 20.88 -17.33 -31.41
C ALA A 113 19.33 -17.13 -31.33
N ILE A 114 18.58 -17.70 -32.29
CA ILE A 114 17.13 -17.56 -32.36
C ILE A 114 16.47 -18.18 -31.12
N SER A 115 16.87 -19.37 -30.72
CA SER A 115 16.34 -20.09 -29.56
C SER A 115 16.60 -19.32 -28.26
N GLY A 116 17.81 -18.76 -28.12
CA GLY A 116 18.20 -17.93 -26.96
C GLY A 116 17.29 -16.70 -26.82
N MET A 117 17.02 -16.00 -27.92
CA MET A 117 16.19 -14.80 -27.91
C MET A 117 14.72 -15.07 -27.53
N ILE A 118 14.13 -16.22 -27.91
CA ILE A 118 12.77 -16.60 -27.48
C ILE A 118 12.73 -16.79 -25.96
N ILE A 119 13.72 -17.48 -25.39
CA ILE A 119 13.82 -17.68 -23.94
C ILE A 119 14.00 -16.35 -23.21
N MET A 120 14.76 -15.43 -23.76
CA MET A 120 14.94 -14.08 -23.23
C MET A 120 13.65 -13.29 -23.11
N ASN A 121 12.73 -13.42 -24.09
CA ASN A 121 11.42 -12.76 -24.01
C ASN A 121 10.63 -13.22 -22.79
N LEU A 122 10.72 -14.49 -22.38
CA LEU A 122 10.05 -15.00 -21.19
C LEU A 122 10.56 -14.32 -19.92
N ILE A 123 11.83 -13.90 -19.88
CA ILE A 123 12.40 -13.18 -18.75
C ILE A 123 11.77 -11.80 -18.58
N PHE A 124 11.43 -11.11 -19.69
CA PHE A 124 10.77 -9.81 -19.66
C PHE A 124 9.36 -9.86 -19.05
N VAL A 125 8.64 -10.97 -19.23
CA VAL A 125 7.34 -11.17 -18.58
C VAL A 125 7.44 -10.93 -17.08
N CYS A 126 8.52 -11.41 -16.49
CA CYS A 126 8.71 -11.44 -15.04
C CYS A 126 8.96 -10.07 -14.43
N ALA A 127 9.73 -9.20 -15.08
CA ALA A 127 10.02 -7.86 -14.56
C ALA A 127 8.81 -6.90 -14.67
N GLY A 128 7.89 -7.16 -15.58
CA GLY A 128 6.72 -6.32 -15.82
C GLY A 128 5.67 -6.33 -14.72
N PHE A 129 5.63 -7.37 -13.89
CA PHE A 129 4.63 -7.46 -12.81
C PHE A 129 4.74 -6.31 -11.80
N CYS A 130 5.95 -5.90 -11.44
CA CYS A 130 6.18 -4.80 -10.50
C CYS A 130 6.08 -3.41 -11.15
N ALA A 131 6.23 -3.34 -12.46
CA ALA A 131 6.44 -2.08 -13.18
C ALA A 131 5.13 -1.35 -13.51
N PRO A 132 5.15 -0.01 -13.62
CA PRO A 132 4.18 0.72 -14.43
C PRO A 132 4.29 0.28 -15.90
N PHE A 133 3.15 0.19 -16.59
CA PHE A 133 3.11 -0.25 -17.99
C PHE A 133 4.05 0.55 -18.91
N SER A 134 4.20 1.86 -18.67
CA SER A 134 5.10 2.72 -19.44
C SER A 134 6.57 2.27 -19.38
N TYR A 135 7.03 1.77 -18.24
CA TYR A 135 8.39 1.23 -18.10
C TYR A 135 8.56 -0.07 -18.89
N SER A 136 7.55 -0.94 -18.84
CA SER A 136 7.52 -2.17 -19.64
C SER A 136 7.60 -1.86 -21.13
N LEU A 137 6.79 -0.90 -21.60
CA LEU A 137 6.78 -0.52 -23.01
C LEU A 137 8.15 0.00 -23.49
N ILE A 138 8.80 0.86 -22.68
CA ILE A 138 10.15 1.38 -22.99
C ILE A 138 11.15 0.22 -23.04
N ALA A 139 11.18 -0.66 -22.03
CA ALA A 139 12.13 -1.76 -21.97
C ALA A 139 11.99 -2.73 -23.15
N HIS A 140 10.73 -3.05 -23.54
CA HIS A 140 10.49 -3.92 -24.71
C HIS A 140 10.84 -3.25 -26.03
N THR A 141 10.66 -1.93 -26.16
CA THR A 141 11.12 -1.20 -27.33
C THR A 141 12.65 -1.23 -27.42
N LEU A 142 13.33 -1.06 -26.28
CA LEU A 142 14.81 -1.17 -26.23
C LEU A 142 15.29 -2.57 -26.62
N LEU A 143 14.55 -3.65 -26.28
CA LEU A 143 14.91 -5.01 -26.73
C LEU A 143 14.97 -5.13 -28.25
N VAL A 144 14.01 -4.54 -28.96
CA VAL A 144 14.01 -4.52 -30.45
C VAL A 144 15.23 -3.76 -30.97
N VAL A 145 15.62 -2.68 -30.30
CA VAL A 145 16.82 -1.89 -30.63
C VAL A 145 18.09 -2.68 -30.31
N ASP A 146 18.15 -3.40 -29.18
CA ASP A 146 19.28 -4.26 -28.81
C ASP A 146 19.58 -5.31 -29.90
N ILE A 147 18.55 -5.98 -30.42
CA ILE A 147 18.69 -6.93 -31.52
C ILE A 147 19.27 -6.25 -32.77
N ALA A 148 18.80 -5.05 -33.12
CA ALA A 148 19.31 -4.30 -34.27
C ALA A 148 20.78 -3.93 -34.12
N ILE A 149 21.14 -3.43 -32.90
CA ILE A 149 22.55 -3.08 -32.61
C ILE A 149 23.46 -4.32 -32.58
N ALA A 150 23.02 -5.40 -31.93
CA ALA A 150 23.76 -6.65 -31.88
C ALA A 150 24.03 -7.19 -33.29
N ASN A 151 23.08 -7.06 -34.23
CA ASN A 151 23.24 -7.49 -35.61
C ASN A 151 24.39 -6.76 -36.36
N LEU A 152 24.75 -5.52 -35.96
CA LEU A 152 25.87 -4.81 -36.59
C LEU A 152 27.22 -5.51 -36.36
N PHE A 153 27.31 -6.31 -35.26
CA PHE A 153 28.54 -7.02 -34.88
C PHE A 153 28.45 -8.53 -35.16
N ILE A 154 27.28 -9.12 -34.90
CA ILE A 154 27.08 -10.58 -34.96
C ILE A 154 26.74 -11.04 -36.39
N HIS A 155 26.07 -10.19 -37.17
CA HIS A 155 25.59 -10.51 -38.52
C HIS A 155 24.75 -11.79 -38.54
N TYR A 156 23.59 -11.74 -37.86
CA TYR A 156 22.69 -12.88 -37.78
C TYR A 156 22.19 -13.34 -39.16
N ASP A 157 22.38 -14.60 -39.48
CA ASP A 157 22.01 -15.20 -40.79
C ASP A 157 20.50 -15.12 -41.03
N ASN A 158 19.69 -15.15 -39.96
CA ASN A 158 18.21 -15.18 -40.02
C ASN A 158 17.58 -14.04 -39.21
N LEU A 159 18.06 -12.79 -39.35
CA LEU A 159 17.56 -11.62 -38.65
C LEU A 159 16.04 -11.42 -38.83
N SER A 160 15.53 -11.66 -40.04
CA SER A 160 14.08 -11.56 -40.32
C SER A 160 13.25 -12.53 -39.48
N MET A 161 13.74 -13.75 -39.28
CA MET A 161 13.10 -14.74 -38.41
C MET A 161 13.16 -14.33 -36.95
N MET A 162 14.26 -13.72 -36.48
CA MET A 162 14.35 -13.20 -35.10
C MET A 162 13.26 -12.17 -34.86
N TYR A 163 13.06 -11.20 -35.74
CA TYR A 163 11.96 -10.23 -35.60
C TYR A 163 10.59 -10.86 -35.73
N LEU A 164 10.41 -11.83 -36.67
CA LEU A 164 9.14 -12.52 -36.87
C LEU A 164 8.66 -13.24 -35.60
N PHE A 165 9.58 -13.80 -34.80
CA PHE A 165 9.21 -14.45 -33.54
C PHE A 165 9.16 -13.46 -32.35
N ASN A 166 10.12 -12.53 -32.25
CA ASN A 166 10.20 -11.64 -31.10
C ASN A 166 9.11 -10.58 -31.06
N VAL A 167 8.76 -9.96 -32.20
CA VAL A 167 7.76 -8.87 -32.21
C VAL A 167 6.38 -9.33 -31.74
N PRO A 168 5.80 -10.45 -32.20
CA PRO A 168 4.54 -10.95 -31.67
C PRO A 168 4.61 -11.31 -30.19
N CYS A 169 5.72 -11.91 -29.72
CA CYS A 169 5.92 -12.20 -28.30
C CYS A 169 5.94 -10.92 -27.47
N ILE A 170 6.65 -9.89 -27.91
CA ILE A 170 6.73 -8.59 -27.23
C ILE A 170 5.33 -7.96 -27.17
N LEU A 171 4.57 -7.99 -28.27
CA LEU A 171 3.21 -7.47 -28.28
C LEU A 171 2.32 -8.20 -27.27
N ALA A 172 2.38 -9.54 -27.24
CA ALA A 172 1.62 -10.35 -26.30
C ALA A 172 2.00 -10.03 -24.85
N ILE A 173 3.29 -9.87 -24.56
CA ILE A 173 3.79 -9.48 -23.23
C ILE A 173 3.32 -8.07 -22.86
N CYS A 174 3.38 -7.11 -23.77
CA CYS A 174 2.86 -5.75 -23.53
C CYS A 174 1.36 -5.76 -23.20
N VAL A 175 0.56 -6.52 -23.94
CA VAL A 175 -0.87 -6.67 -23.65
C VAL A 175 -1.07 -7.27 -22.26
N MET A 176 -0.33 -8.32 -21.93
CA MET A 176 -0.41 -8.96 -20.62
C MET A 176 -0.03 -7.97 -19.49
N HIS A 177 1.05 -7.21 -19.62
CA HIS A 177 1.44 -6.20 -18.62
C HIS A 177 0.40 -5.10 -18.47
N TYR A 178 -0.23 -4.67 -19.56
CA TYR A 178 -1.33 -3.72 -19.52
C TYR A 178 -2.53 -4.29 -18.76
N LEU A 179 -2.94 -5.53 -19.07
CA LEU A 179 -4.05 -6.20 -18.39
C LEU A 179 -3.75 -6.41 -16.90
N MET A 180 -2.55 -6.86 -16.56
CA MET A 180 -2.12 -7.02 -15.16
C MET A 180 -2.13 -5.70 -14.39
N GLN A 181 -1.73 -4.59 -15.02
CA GLN A 181 -1.84 -3.27 -14.40
C GLN A 181 -3.30 -2.89 -14.16
N ARG A 182 -4.21 -3.20 -15.11
CA ARG A 182 -5.64 -2.95 -14.95
C ARG A 182 -6.24 -3.76 -13.82
N ILE A 183 -5.95 -5.07 -13.76
CA ILE A 183 -6.41 -5.96 -12.69
C ILE A 183 -5.91 -5.48 -11.32
N PHE A 184 -4.63 -5.09 -11.23
CA PHE A 184 -4.08 -4.58 -9.97
C PHE A 184 -4.75 -3.28 -9.53
N LEU A 185 -5.01 -2.36 -10.46
CA LEU A 185 -5.72 -1.11 -10.21
C LEU A 185 -7.12 -1.37 -9.64
N GLU A 186 -7.86 -2.28 -10.27
CA GLU A 186 -9.21 -2.67 -9.84
C GLU A 186 -9.19 -3.32 -8.45
N HIS A 187 -8.24 -4.22 -8.20
CA HIS A 187 -8.05 -4.85 -6.89
C HIS A 187 -7.70 -3.82 -5.80
N TYR A 188 -6.82 -2.87 -6.09
CA TYR A 188 -6.41 -1.81 -5.16
C TYR A 188 -7.60 -0.97 -4.71
N PHE A 189 -8.41 -0.49 -5.64
CA PHE A 189 -9.60 0.31 -5.30
C PHE A 189 -10.72 -0.51 -4.67
N THR A 190 -10.89 -1.76 -5.08
CA THR A 190 -11.87 -2.66 -4.44
C THR A 190 -11.51 -2.91 -2.98
N LYS A 191 -10.23 -3.13 -2.68
CA LYS A 191 -9.74 -3.28 -1.31
C LYS A 191 -9.99 -2.01 -0.49
N GLU A 192 -9.69 -0.84 -1.04
CA GLU A 192 -9.93 0.45 -0.38
C GLU A 192 -11.44 0.68 -0.11
N LYS A 193 -12.29 0.35 -1.10
CA LYS A 193 -13.74 0.43 -0.95
C LYS A 193 -14.26 -0.52 0.14
N LEU A 194 -13.78 -1.76 0.18
CA LEU A 194 -14.13 -2.72 1.22
C LEU A 194 -13.69 -2.25 2.61
N GLN A 195 -12.48 -1.72 2.74
CA GLN A 195 -11.99 -1.16 4.01
C GLN A 195 -12.82 0.03 4.48
N ASN A 196 -13.29 0.86 3.56
CA ASN A 196 -14.17 1.99 3.87
C ASN A 196 -15.61 1.58 4.22
N MET A 197 -16.05 0.38 3.80
CA MET A 197 -17.36 -0.18 4.16
C MET A 197 -17.40 -0.78 5.57
N VAL A 198 -16.25 -1.06 6.17
CA VAL A 198 -16.20 -1.50 7.57
C VAL A 198 -16.36 -0.27 8.45
N VAL A 199 -17.52 -0.14 9.08
CA VAL A 199 -17.86 1.00 9.97
C VAL A 199 -17.65 0.69 11.44
N LEU A 200 -17.34 -0.55 11.81
CA LEU A 200 -17.04 -0.95 13.18
C LEU A 200 -15.54 -1.03 13.43
N ASP A 201 -15.11 -0.62 14.61
CA ASP A 201 -13.76 -0.85 15.11
C ASP A 201 -13.64 -2.29 15.62
N GLN A 202 -12.63 -3.02 15.12
CA GLN A 202 -12.48 -4.45 15.40
C GLN A 202 -12.13 -4.77 16.86
N LEU A 203 -11.48 -3.82 17.58
CA LEU A 203 -11.09 -4.04 18.97
C LEU A 203 -12.25 -3.76 19.93
N THR A 204 -12.93 -2.64 19.73
CA THR A 204 -13.89 -2.11 20.71
C THR A 204 -15.36 -2.35 20.34
N GLU A 205 -15.64 -2.82 19.12
CA GLU A 205 -16.98 -3.10 18.59
C GLU A 205 -17.94 -1.88 18.60
N VAL A 206 -17.39 -0.68 18.75
CA VAL A 206 -18.10 0.58 18.48
C VAL A 206 -17.84 1.04 17.05
N TYR A 207 -18.49 2.09 16.60
CA TYR A 207 -18.22 2.61 15.26
C TYR A 207 -16.77 3.12 15.15
N ASN A 208 -16.20 3.06 13.96
CA ASN A 208 -15.00 3.82 13.61
C ASN A 208 -15.38 5.10 12.86
N ARG A 209 -14.41 5.97 12.59
CA ARG A 209 -14.65 7.27 11.94
C ARG A 209 -15.32 7.19 10.56
N ASN A 210 -15.32 6.01 9.89
CA ASN A 210 -15.97 5.87 8.58
C ASN A 210 -17.49 6.01 8.65
N ILE A 211 -18.12 5.78 9.83
CA ILE A 211 -19.55 5.98 10.01
C ILE A 211 -19.98 7.41 9.66
N LEU A 212 -19.10 8.41 9.83
CA LEU A 212 -19.41 9.79 9.46
C LEU A 212 -19.72 9.95 7.97
N LYS A 213 -19.16 9.11 7.10
CA LYS A 213 -19.49 9.10 5.66
C LYS A 213 -20.92 8.65 5.39
N GLU A 214 -21.50 7.84 6.28
CA GLU A 214 -22.89 7.37 6.16
C GLU A 214 -23.90 8.35 6.76
N ILE A 215 -23.52 9.06 7.82
CA ILE A 215 -24.38 10.00 8.54
C ILE A 215 -24.16 11.47 8.15
N SER A 216 -23.36 11.73 7.13
CA SER A 216 -23.12 13.07 6.58
C SER A 216 -23.30 13.12 5.07
N ASN A 217 -23.56 14.30 4.54
CA ASN A 217 -23.64 14.54 3.11
C ASN A 217 -22.23 14.71 2.53
N SER A 218 -21.85 13.91 1.54
CA SER A 218 -20.53 13.90 0.93
C SER A 218 -20.13 15.20 0.22
N SER A 219 -21.09 16.07 -0.14
CA SER A 219 -20.80 17.29 -0.88
C SER A 219 -20.47 18.48 0.02
N ASN A 220 -20.97 18.51 1.25
CA ASN A 220 -20.83 19.65 2.16
C ASN A 220 -20.54 19.25 3.62
N ASN A 221 -20.31 17.97 3.90
CA ASN A 221 -20.04 17.42 5.22
C ASN A 221 -21.11 17.76 6.28
N LYS A 222 -22.34 18.11 5.85
CA LYS A 222 -23.45 18.37 6.77
C LYS A 222 -23.99 17.04 7.32
N LEU A 223 -24.19 16.96 8.65
CA LEU A 223 -24.84 15.79 9.26
C LEU A 223 -26.27 15.64 8.72
N THR A 224 -26.65 14.41 8.39
CA THR A 224 -27.95 14.07 7.74
C THR A 224 -29.06 13.77 8.73
N PHE A 225 -28.95 14.26 9.99
CA PHE A 225 -30.00 14.16 10.95
C PHE A 225 -31.16 15.12 10.62
N GLN A 226 -32.35 14.86 11.21
CA GLN A 226 -33.53 15.68 10.96
C GLN A 226 -33.22 17.17 11.23
N ASP A 227 -33.60 18.04 10.31
CA ASP A 227 -33.38 19.48 10.45
C ASP A 227 -34.10 20.03 11.70
N GLY A 228 -33.40 20.93 12.43
CA GLY A 228 -33.94 21.60 13.61
C GLY A 228 -33.84 20.83 14.93
N ILE A 229 -33.32 19.60 14.95
CA ILE A 229 -33.00 18.93 16.21
C ILE A 229 -31.56 19.31 16.66
N PRO A 230 -31.37 19.58 17.98
CA PRO A 230 -30.01 19.80 18.48
C PRO A 230 -29.19 18.53 18.37
N VAL A 231 -27.93 18.67 18.02
CA VAL A 231 -26.95 17.54 17.96
C VAL A 231 -25.74 17.95 18.76
N SER A 232 -25.37 17.16 19.76
CA SER A 232 -24.15 17.40 20.52
C SER A 232 -23.10 16.35 20.26
N ALA A 233 -21.84 16.75 20.38
CA ALA A 233 -20.68 15.90 20.30
C ALA A 233 -19.92 15.90 21.64
N LEU A 234 -19.50 14.72 22.08
CA LEU A 234 -18.53 14.53 23.16
C LEU A 234 -17.26 13.97 22.53
N LEU A 235 -16.15 14.69 22.60
CA LEU A 235 -14.85 14.14 22.27
C LEU A 235 -14.09 13.86 23.57
N MET A 236 -13.66 12.62 23.75
CA MET A 236 -12.98 12.18 24.97
C MET A 236 -11.68 11.47 24.67
N ASP A 237 -10.74 11.58 25.59
CA ASP A 237 -9.43 10.95 25.52
C ASP A 237 -9.08 10.35 26.89
N LEU A 238 -8.48 9.15 26.87
CA LEU A 238 -7.99 8.46 28.05
C LEU A 238 -6.78 9.17 28.65
N ASP A 239 -6.94 9.64 29.88
CA ASP A 239 -5.85 10.32 30.58
C ASP A 239 -4.67 9.36 30.84
N PHE A 240 -3.47 9.78 30.40
CA PHE A 240 -2.23 9.04 30.60
C PHE A 240 -2.19 7.63 29.97
N PHE A 241 -2.94 7.35 28.94
CA PHE A 241 -3.01 6.02 28.31
C PHE A 241 -1.63 5.47 27.89
N LYS A 242 -0.74 6.34 27.40
CA LYS A 242 0.64 5.94 27.11
C LYS A 242 1.33 5.31 28.32
N LYS A 243 1.12 5.85 29.54
CA LYS A 243 1.70 5.26 30.76
C LYS A 243 1.12 3.88 31.08
N VAL A 244 -0.16 3.65 30.73
CA VAL A 244 -0.78 2.32 30.87
C VAL A 244 -0.04 1.33 29.96
N ASN A 245 0.13 1.65 28.68
CA ASN A 245 0.84 0.82 27.72
C ASN A 245 2.31 0.58 28.14
N ASP A 246 3.00 1.64 28.56
CA ASP A 246 4.42 1.55 28.96
C ASP A 246 4.61 0.67 30.20
N ARG A 247 3.61 0.65 31.11
CA ARG A 247 3.70 -0.08 32.38
C ARG A 247 3.15 -1.52 32.30
N TYR A 248 2.04 -1.72 31.56
CA TYR A 248 1.30 -2.98 31.59
C TYR A 248 1.30 -3.72 30.24
N GLY A 249 1.87 -3.10 29.19
CA GLY A 249 1.90 -3.64 27.84
C GLY A 249 0.65 -3.30 27.01
N HIS A 250 0.76 -3.51 25.70
CA HIS A 250 -0.31 -3.15 24.73
C HIS A 250 -1.58 -3.98 24.92
N GLU A 251 -1.49 -5.26 25.29
CA GLU A 251 -2.67 -6.10 25.54
C GLU A 251 -3.51 -5.58 26.72
N ALA A 252 -2.86 -5.06 27.74
CA ALA A 252 -3.53 -4.39 28.86
C ALA A 252 -4.17 -3.06 28.42
N GLY A 253 -3.51 -2.29 27.55
CA GLY A 253 -4.08 -1.11 26.91
C GLY A 253 -5.32 -1.43 26.10
N ASP A 254 -5.30 -2.51 25.32
CA ASP A 254 -6.45 -2.99 24.55
C ASP A 254 -7.63 -3.34 25.47
N THR A 255 -7.38 -3.99 26.62
CA THR A 255 -8.40 -4.30 27.64
C THR A 255 -9.03 -3.02 28.18
N VAL A 256 -8.24 -2.00 28.45
CA VAL A 256 -8.72 -0.68 28.92
C VAL A 256 -9.59 0.00 27.86
N LEU A 257 -9.20 -0.04 26.58
CA LEU A 257 -9.99 0.52 25.48
C LEU A 257 -11.34 -0.18 25.31
N ILE A 258 -11.37 -1.50 25.42
CA ILE A 258 -12.60 -2.31 25.37
C ILE A 258 -13.51 -1.93 26.55
N HIS A 259 -12.95 -1.80 27.76
CA HIS A 259 -13.70 -1.40 28.95
C HIS A 259 -14.31 0.00 28.78
N LEU A 260 -13.51 0.98 28.31
CA LEU A 260 -14.00 2.34 28.02
C LEU A 260 -15.17 2.32 27.02
N ALA A 261 -15.01 1.65 25.89
CA ALA A 261 -16.02 1.58 24.85
C ALA A 261 -17.34 1.00 25.39
N LYS A 262 -17.29 -0.09 26.16
CA LYS A 262 -18.46 -0.72 26.80
C LYS A 262 -19.10 0.22 27.81
N THR A 263 -18.31 0.89 28.63
CA THR A 263 -18.81 1.83 29.63
C THR A 263 -19.54 3.00 28.97
N VAL A 264 -18.94 3.61 27.94
CA VAL A 264 -19.56 4.71 27.19
C VAL A 264 -20.86 4.24 26.52
N LYS A 265 -20.85 3.09 25.83
CA LYS A 265 -22.01 2.53 25.14
C LYS A 265 -23.19 2.29 26.07
N ASN A 266 -22.96 1.92 27.33
CA ASN A 266 -23.98 1.68 28.34
C ASN A 266 -24.56 2.98 28.92
N GLN A 267 -23.93 4.14 28.72
CA GLN A 267 -24.39 5.43 29.25
C GLN A 267 -25.17 6.27 28.24
N VAL A 268 -25.16 5.86 26.97
CA VAL A 268 -25.81 6.57 25.86
C VAL A 268 -26.95 5.75 25.26
N ARG A 269 -27.79 6.37 24.45
CA ARG A 269 -28.95 5.71 23.82
C ARG A 269 -28.52 4.85 22.65
N ALA A 270 -29.34 3.88 22.25
CA ALA A 270 -29.09 3.09 21.03
C ALA A 270 -29.10 3.94 19.74
N THR A 271 -29.67 5.14 19.78
CA THR A 271 -29.68 6.11 18.67
C THR A 271 -28.45 6.99 18.61
N ASP A 272 -27.60 6.96 19.64
CA ASP A 272 -26.37 7.74 19.71
C ASP A 272 -25.22 6.95 19.08
N TYR A 273 -24.28 7.65 18.48
CA TYR A 273 -23.14 7.03 17.79
C TYR A 273 -21.91 7.11 18.69
N VAL A 274 -21.44 5.97 19.19
CA VAL A 274 -20.16 5.85 19.89
C VAL A 274 -19.11 5.45 18.85
N ILE A 275 -18.12 6.30 18.67
CA ILE A 275 -17.13 6.21 17.59
C ILE A 275 -15.72 6.20 18.20
N ARG A 276 -14.91 5.21 17.87
CA ARG A 276 -13.46 5.28 18.15
C ARG A 276 -12.83 6.21 17.13
N TRP A 277 -12.44 7.40 17.59
CA TRP A 277 -11.94 8.48 16.74
C TRP A 277 -10.47 8.32 16.38
N GLY A 278 -9.65 7.91 17.35
CA GLY A 278 -8.21 7.68 17.23
C GLY A 278 -7.76 6.48 18.05
N GLY A 279 -6.48 6.40 18.37
CA GLY A 279 -5.91 5.32 19.18
C GLY A 279 -6.61 5.17 20.55
N GLU A 280 -6.67 6.27 21.31
CA GLU A 280 -7.23 6.37 22.67
C GLU A 280 -8.37 7.39 22.77
N GLU A 281 -8.81 7.93 21.62
CA GLU A 281 -9.84 8.96 21.52
C GLU A 281 -11.18 8.36 21.09
N PHE A 282 -12.27 8.81 21.72
CA PHE A 282 -13.63 8.43 21.40
C PHE A 282 -14.50 9.66 21.17
N LEU A 283 -15.33 9.59 20.14
CA LEU A 283 -16.33 10.61 19.81
C LEU A 283 -17.73 10.01 20.02
N VAL A 284 -18.59 10.73 20.74
CA VAL A 284 -20.01 10.39 20.83
C VAL A 284 -20.81 11.47 20.14
N LEU A 285 -21.63 11.10 19.15
CA LEU A 285 -22.60 12.00 18.54
C LEU A 285 -23.99 11.66 19.03
N MET A 286 -24.71 12.66 19.52
CA MET A 286 -26.03 12.52 20.17
C MET A 286 -27.08 13.37 19.47
N PRO A 287 -27.78 12.82 18.45
CA PRO A 287 -28.90 13.49 17.82
C PRO A 287 -30.07 13.71 18.82
N GLY A 288 -30.68 14.88 18.76
CA GLY A 288 -31.77 15.27 19.69
C GLY A 288 -31.30 15.54 21.12
N CYS A 289 -30.01 15.83 21.31
CA CYS A 289 -29.46 16.13 22.64
C CYS A 289 -28.87 17.55 22.64
N PRO A 290 -29.49 18.50 23.40
CA PRO A 290 -28.95 19.85 23.55
C PRO A 290 -27.75 19.87 24.51
N MET A 291 -26.93 20.95 24.44
CA MET A 291 -25.68 21.13 25.18
C MET A 291 -25.77 20.79 26.67
N GLU A 292 -26.77 21.32 27.37
CA GLU A 292 -26.88 21.12 28.82
C GLU A 292 -27.13 19.65 29.18
N GLN A 293 -27.85 18.91 28.35
CA GLN A 293 -28.07 17.48 28.55
C GLN A 293 -26.80 16.70 28.20
N ALA A 294 -26.07 17.09 27.13
CA ALA A 294 -24.83 16.49 26.72
C ALA A 294 -23.75 16.60 27.80
N VAL A 295 -23.64 17.78 28.45
CA VAL A 295 -22.72 17.99 29.58
C VAL A 295 -23.05 17.06 30.76
N ARG A 296 -24.33 16.89 31.11
CA ARG A 296 -24.73 15.95 32.16
C ARG A 296 -24.39 14.49 31.83
N ILE A 297 -24.59 14.10 30.57
CA ILE A 297 -24.25 12.75 30.12
C ILE A 297 -22.71 12.57 30.15
N ALA A 298 -21.96 13.58 29.71
CA ALA A 298 -20.49 13.57 29.74
C ALA A 298 -19.95 13.42 31.17
N GLU A 299 -20.49 14.16 32.15
CA GLU A 299 -20.08 14.01 33.55
C GLU A 299 -20.44 12.63 34.11
N LYS A 300 -21.61 12.09 33.79
CA LYS A 300 -21.98 10.74 34.19
C LYS A 300 -21.04 9.68 33.59
N ILE A 301 -20.63 9.82 32.31
CA ILE A 301 -19.65 8.96 31.68
C ILE A 301 -18.31 9.05 32.41
N ARG A 302 -17.82 10.26 32.66
CA ARG A 302 -16.56 10.52 33.37
C ARG A 302 -16.55 9.87 34.76
N GLU A 303 -17.57 10.09 35.56
CA GLU A 303 -17.69 9.50 36.90
C GLU A 303 -17.76 7.98 36.84
N THR A 304 -18.59 7.42 35.93
CA THR A 304 -18.69 5.96 35.78
C THR A 304 -17.37 5.34 35.40
N ILE A 305 -16.57 5.97 34.51
CA ILE A 305 -15.24 5.47 34.12
C ILE A 305 -14.30 5.55 35.31
N GLN A 306 -14.22 6.68 36.02
CA GLN A 306 -13.37 6.87 37.20
C GLN A 306 -13.63 5.83 38.29
N ASP A 307 -14.93 5.48 38.52
CA ASP A 307 -15.35 4.58 39.57
C ASP A 307 -15.38 3.10 39.15
N SER A 308 -15.19 2.83 37.84
CA SER A 308 -15.21 1.46 37.32
C SER A 308 -13.83 0.78 37.40
N ASP A 309 -13.86 -0.53 37.53
CA ASP A 309 -12.65 -1.36 37.46
C ASP A 309 -12.46 -1.84 36.02
N SER A 310 -11.35 -1.40 35.39
CA SER A 310 -10.98 -1.86 34.04
C SER A 310 -10.38 -3.27 34.01
N GLY A 311 -10.12 -3.88 35.17
CA GLY A 311 -9.37 -5.12 35.32
C GLY A 311 -7.86 -4.97 35.16
N VAL A 312 -7.36 -3.75 34.93
CA VAL A 312 -5.94 -3.43 34.72
C VAL A 312 -5.48 -2.35 35.72
N CYS A 313 -6.11 -1.20 35.68
CA CYS A 313 -5.80 -0.05 36.54
C CYS A 313 -6.98 0.95 36.52
N ASN A 314 -6.94 1.87 37.48
CA ASN A 314 -7.88 2.99 37.46
C ASN A 314 -7.56 3.92 36.30
N ILE A 315 -8.60 4.31 35.56
CA ILE A 315 -8.50 5.20 34.42
C ILE A 315 -9.41 6.42 34.61
N THR A 316 -9.04 7.51 33.98
CA THR A 316 -9.88 8.71 33.89
C THR A 316 -9.94 9.21 32.47
N VAL A 317 -10.90 10.06 32.16
CA VAL A 317 -11.06 10.66 30.84
C VAL A 317 -11.21 12.16 30.93
N SER A 318 -10.66 12.86 29.97
CA SER A 318 -10.92 14.29 29.73
C SER A 318 -11.90 14.41 28.57
N ILE A 319 -12.99 15.17 28.74
CA ILE A 319 -14.09 15.25 27.78
C ILE A 319 -14.33 16.70 27.37
N GLY A 320 -14.38 16.96 26.06
CA GLY A 320 -14.87 18.20 25.47
C GLY A 320 -16.27 18.00 24.91
N VAL A 321 -17.18 18.95 25.14
CA VAL A 321 -18.57 18.92 24.67
C VAL A 321 -18.80 20.10 23.76
N ALA A 322 -19.37 19.86 22.56
CA ALA A 322 -19.79 20.91 21.62
C ALA A 322 -21.20 20.62 21.06
N GLU A 323 -21.91 21.67 20.66
CA GLU A 323 -23.21 21.56 20.00
C GLU A 323 -23.08 21.97 18.53
N TYR A 324 -23.75 21.22 17.66
CA TYR A 324 -23.70 21.42 16.22
C TYR A 324 -24.54 22.63 15.81
N ALA A 325 -23.87 23.68 15.34
CA ALA A 325 -24.52 24.88 14.85
C ALA A 325 -25.00 24.78 13.38
N GLY A 326 -24.86 23.60 12.77
CA GLY A 326 -25.12 23.40 11.34
C GLY A 326 -23.86 23.55 10.46
N GLY A 327 -23.95 23.19 9.18
CA GLY A 327 -22.82 23.26 8.25
C GLY A 327 -21.89 22.06 8.29
N ASP A 328 -20.58 22.28 8.19
CA ASP A 328 -19.57 21.22 8.17
C ASP A 328 -19.35 20.63 9.58
N TYR A 329 -19.52 19.31 9.75
CA TYR A 329 -19.31 18.63 11.03
C TYR A 329 -17.87 18.69 11.55
N HIS A 330 -16.91 18.97 10.69
CA HIS A 330 -15.53 19.15 11.14
C HIS A 330 -15.38 20.32 12.11
N GLN A 331 -16.23 21.36 11.99
CA GLN A 331 -16.21 22.45 12.95
C GLN A 331 -16.72 21.99 14.32
N LEU A 332 -17.81 21.20 14.38
CA LEU A 332 -18.30 20.59 15.61
C LEU A 332 -17.21 19.78 16.33
N ILE A 333 -16.48 18.94 15.57
CA ILE A 333 -15.40 18.11 16.14
C ILE A 333 -14.26 18.98 16.63
N LYS A 334 -13.90 20.04 15.88
CA LYS A 334 -12.85 20.98 16.27
C LYS A 334 -13.21 21.71 17.57
N ASP A 335 -14.44 22.17 17.71
CA ASP A 335 -14.91 22.86 18.93
C ASP A 335 -14.86 21.91 20.15
N ALA A 336 -15.26 20.64 19.96
CA ALA A 336 -15.15 19.60 20.98
C ALA A 336 -13.69 19.29 21.33
N ASP A 337 -12.78 19.27 20.35
CA ASP A 337 -11.34 19.05 20.56
C ASP A 337 -10.69 20.18 21.37
N GLU A 338 -11.00 21.44 21.02
CA GLU A 338 -10.52 22.61 21.79
C GLU A 338 -11.00 22.56 23.24
N ALA A 339 -12.26 22.16 23.47
CA ALA A 339 -12.82 21.97 24.82
C ALA A 339 -12.13 20.81 25.56
N MET A 340 -11.90 19.67 24.91
CA MET A 340 -11.16 18.54 25.47
C MET A 340 -9.71 18.91 25.81
N TYR A 341 -9.05 19.69 24.97
CA TYR A 341 -7.71 20.19 25.26
C TYR A 341 -7.70 21.11 26.52
N LYS A 342 -8.72 21.98 26.66
CA LYS A 342 -8.91 22.78 27.90
C LYS A 342 -9.12 21.86 29.12
N ALA A 343 -9.84 20.74 28.98
CA ALA A 343 -10.02 19.76 30.05
C ALA A 343 -8.68 19.12 30.47
N LYS A 344 -7.86 18.71 29.50
CA LYS A 344 -6.51 18.14 29.75
C LYS A 344 -5.57 19.16 30.41
N SER A 345 -5.54 20.41 29.94
CA SER A 345 -4.66 21.46 30.48
C SER A 345 -5.06 21.92 31.87
N ASN A 346 -6.34 21.88 32.22
CA ASN A 346 -6.86 22.27 33.52
C ASN A 346 -6.78 21.17 34.59
N GLY A 347 -6.03 20.11 34.38
CA GLY A 347 -5.76 19.05 35.38
C GLY A 347 -6.42 17.71 35.10
N ARG A 348 -6.98 17.51 33.88
CA ARG A 348 -7.59 16.25 33.43
C ARG A 348 -8.83 15.83 34.23
N ASN A 349 -9.35 14.63 33.96
CA ASN A 349 -10.50 14.02 34.64
C ASN A 349 -11.66 15.01 34.83
N ARG A 350 -12.08 15.66 33.76
CA ARG A 350 -13.13 16.65 33.75
C ARG A 350 -13.83 16.82 32.42
N VAL A 351 -14.99 17.44 32.49
CA VAL A 351 -15.76 17.88 31.32
C VAL A 351 -15.59 19.39 31.14
N VAL A 352 -15.38 19.82 29.89
CA VAL A 352 -15.38 21.23 29.47
C VAL A 352 -16.31 21.37 28.28
N LYS A 353 -17.19 22.35 28.30
CA LYS A 353 -18.02 22.70 27.14
C LYS A 353 -17.30 23.72 26.25
N ALA A 354 -17.55 23.64 24.96
CA ALA A 354 -17.17 24.67 24.00
C ALA A 354 -17.93 25.97 24.30
N ASP A 355 -17.34 27.11 24.03
CA ASP A 355 -17.91 28.45 24.26
C ASP A 355 -19.02 28.76 23.27
#